data_a178f98fefc67add83d2d750e9f68868
#
_entry.id   a178f98fefc67add83d2d750e9f68868
#
_cell.length_a   1.000
_cell.length_b   1.000
_cell.length_c   1.000
_cell.angle_alpha   90.00
_cell.angle_beta   90.00
_cell.angle_gamma   90.00
#
_symmetry.space_group_name_H-M   'P 1'
#
loop_
_entity.id
_entity.type
_entity.pdbx_description
1 polymer ?
#
loop_
_entity_poly.entity_id
_entity_poly.type
_entity_poly.pdbx_seq_one_letter_code
_entity_poly.pdbx_strand_id
1 'polypeptide(L)'
;LTPSFYVGSAGNISAGVIERYIESQRSQWMTMRKAFKYRLYPTKPQARDLERTLFLCRQLYNAALQERRDAYRKAGVSLTYYQQKRSLPEIRTELLEYKGVHSQVLQNVIERVDLAFQGFFRRVKHGENPGYPRFKGQGRYDSFTFPQAGTTGVKLQKDGKRVLLYGIGSVKVKLHRPLEGRLKTATVKREAEHWYIVFVCEVEPKPLPPNEETIGIDLGTNPHFLVTSEGEMVEAPRYFQKAQAKLAPAQRSLSRKKRSSNRRKEARKRVAALHRKIANQRRDFHHKLARRLVKQYGTIVHENLNIEGLARSCAAKGVQDAGWAQFLSILAYKAAEAGRRVIAVDPKYTSQACPTCGHRERRPLWVRVYTCPGCGAHLHRDVAAAQNVLARAWTGPSGVAIPCPRSPGL
;
A
#
# COMPACT_ATOMS: atom_id res chain seq x y z
N LEU A 1 11.62 12.55 14.60
CA LEU A 1 11.65 12.73 16.05
C LEU A 1 12.57 11.65 16.61
N THR A 2 13.80 12.03 16.93
CA THR A 2 14.77 11.22 17.66
C THR A 2 14.25 10.98 19.07
N PRO A 3 14.29 9.76 19.63
CA PRO A 3 13.97 9.53 21.02
C PRO A 3 15.05 10.21 21.89
N SER A 4 14.66 11.20 22.67
CA SER A 4 15.50 11.77 23.71
C SER A 4 15.65 10.73 24.82
N PHE A 5 16.87 10.27 25.07
CA PHE A 5 17.19 9.45 26.23
C PHE A 5 17.24 10.36 27.46
N TYR A 6 16.33 10.13 28.39
CA TYR A 6 16.39 10.73 29.72
C TYR A 6 17.34 9.88 30.56
N VAL A 7 18.56 10.37 30.80
CA VAL A 7 19.47 9.81 31.82
C VAL A 7 19.17 10.51 33.13
N GLY A 8 18.16 10.05 33.84
CA GLY A 8 17.92 10.39 35.22
C GLY A 8 18.73 9.43 36.11
N SER A 9 19.34 9.93 37.15
CA SER A 9 20.02 9.12 38.17
C SER A 9 19.07 8.07 38.76
N ALA A 10 19.30 6.81 38.45
CA ALA A 10 18.48 5.69 38.89
C ALA A 10 18.85 5.34 40.36
N GLY A 11 18.12 5.95 41.30
CA GLY A 11 18.08 5.46 42.65
C GLY A 11 17.37 4.10 42.68
N ASN A 12 18.07 3.04 43.12
CA ASN A 12 17.55 1.73 43.53
C ASN A 12 16.68 0.91 42.54
N ILE A 13 16.85 1.03 41.23
CA ILE A 13 16.23 0.11 40.26
C ILE A 13 17.23 -1.03 40.02
N SER A 14 16.80 -2.29 40.27
CA SER A 14 17.67 -3.45 40.06
C SER A 14 17.97 -3.65 38.56
N ALA A 15 19.19 -4.11 38.24
CA ALA A 15 19.60 -4.43 36.86
C ALA A 15 18.58 -5.30 36.12
N GLY A 16 17.98 -6.27 36.80
CA GLY A 16 16.94 -7.13 36.21
C GLY A 16 15.60 -6.44 35.92
N VAL A 17 15.32 -5.27 36.51
CA VAL A 17 14.16 -4.44 36.12
C VAL A 17 14.50 -3.62 34.88
N ILE A 18 15.71 -3.11 34.78
CA ILE A 18 16.23 -2.41 33.62
C ILE A 18 16.32 -3.35 32.41
N GLU A 19 16.86 -4.56 32.60
CA GLU A 19 16.92 -5.58 31.55
C GLU A 19 15.51 -5.95 31.04
N ARG A 20 14.56 -6.24 31.91
CA ARG A 20 13.16 -6.51 31.55
C ARG A 20 12.51 -5.33 30.85
N TYR A 21 12.80 -4.11 31.26
CA TYR A 21 12.32 -2.91 30.59
C TYR A 21 12.94 -2.77 29.18
N ILE A 22 14.24 -2.95 29.04
CA ILE A 22 14.96 -2.95 27.77
C ILE A 22 14.47 -4.07 26.86
N GLU A 23 14.26 -5.28 27.38
CA GLU A 23 13.68 -6.40 26.62
C GLU A 23 12.24 -6.12 26.21
N SER A 24 11.41 -5.54 27.08
CA SER A 24 10.04 -5.13 26.73
C SER A 24 10.03 -4.02 25.67
N GLN A 25 10.97 -3.09 25.74
CA GLN A 25 11.13 -2.08 24.68
C GLN A 25 11.65 -2.71 23.39
N ARG A 26 12.65 -3.61 23.43
CA ARG A 26 13.12 -4.37 22.26
C ARG A 26 12.00 -5.16 21.62
N SER A 27 11.14 -5.82 22.37
CA SER A 27 9.98 -6.55 21.84
C SER A 27 8.94 -5.62 21.19
N GLN A 28 8.73 -4.41 21.70
CA GLN A 28 7.87 -3.39 21.08
C GLN A 28 8.43 -2.85 19.75
N TRP A 29 9.76 -2.81 19.59
CA TRP A 29 10.41 -2.35 18.35
C TRP A 29 10.50 -3.45 17.29
N MET A 30 10.26 -4.70 17.63
CA MET A 30 10.35 -5.86 16.71
C MET A 30 9.01 -6.30 16.12
N THR A 31 7.88 -5.65 16.44
CA THR A 31 6.61 -6.02 15.85
C THR A 31 6.31 -5.21 14.59
N MET A 32 5.84 -5.87 13.55
CA MET A 32 5.38 -5.23 12.31
C MET A 32 3.88 -5.45 12.10
N ARG A 33 3.23 -4.51 11.41
CA ARG A 33 1.81 -4.66 11.02
C ARG A 33 1.69 -5.37 9.68
N LYS A 34 1.01 -6.53 9.69
CA LYS A 34 0.74 -7.34 8.51
C LYS A 34 -0.75 -7.43 8.24
N ALA A 35 -1.14 -7.19 6.99
CA ALA A 35 -2.53 -7.26 6.55
C ALA A 35 -2.85 -8.63 5.94
N PHE A 36 -3.94 -9.24 6.39
CA PHE A 36 -4.46 -10.51 5.93
C PHE A 36 -5.85 -10.30 5.32
N LYS A 37 -5.98 -10.44 4.00
CA LYS A 37 -7.24 -10.25 3.28
C LYS A 37 -7.88 -11.60 2.99
N TYR A 38 -9.13 -11.79 3.45
CA TYR A 38 -9.91 -12.99 3.21
C TYR A 38 -11.25 -12.68 2.55
N ARG A 39 -11.78 -13.63 1.80
CA ARG A 39 -13.10 -13.50 1.18
C ARG A 39 -14.18 -13.88 2.17
N LEU A 40 -15.22 -13.02 2.25
CA LEU A 40 -16.46 -13.29 2.96
C LEU A 40 -17.52 -13.83 2.00
N TYR A 41 -18.36 -14.71 2.51
CA TYR A 41 -19.50 -15.30 1.80
C TYR A 41 -20.78 -15.04 2.61
N PRO A 42 -21.30 -13.80 2.59
CA PRO A 42 -22.54 -13.47 3.28
C PRO A 42 -23.73 -14.11 2.58
N THR A 43 -24.76 -14.49 3.35
CA THR A 43 -26.09 -14.79 2.83
C THR A 43 -26.77 -13.54 2.27
N LYS A 44 -27.89 -13.70 1.57
CA LYS A 44 -28.64 -12.54 1.03
C LYS A 44 -29.07 -11.53 2.10
N PRO A 45 -29.60 -11.94 3.28
CA PRO A 45 -29.87 -11.03 4.39
C PRO A 45 -28.60 -10.33 4.89
N GLN A 46 -27.54 -11.08 5.19
CA GLN A 46 -26.27 -10.52 5.66
C GLN A 46 -25.65 -9.54 4.67
N ALA A 47 -25.77 -9.79 3.37
CA ALA A 47 -25.29 -8.86 2.33
C ALA A 47 -26.09 -7.55 2.36
N ARG A 48 -27.41 -7.59 2.62
CA ARG A 48 -28.23 -6.39 2.82
C ARG A 48 -27.80 -5.60 4.05
N ASP A 49 -27.53 -6.28 5.17
CA ASP A 49 -27.07 -5.64 6.41
C ASP A 49 -25.68 -5.00 6.25
N LEU A 50 -24.77 -5.67 5.53
CA LEU A 50 -23.47 -5.10 5.15
C LEU A 50 -23.61 -3.85 4.28
N GLU A 51 -24.54 -3.87 3.32
CA GLU A 51 -24.80 -2.69 2.46
C GLU A 51 -25.49 -1.57 3.25
N ARG A 52 -26.40 -1.88 4.18
CA ARG A 52 -27.01 -0.92 5.09
C ARG A 52 -25.96 -0.26 5.98
N THR A 53 -25.04 -1.03 6.54
CA THR A 53 -23.91 -0.51 7.33
C THR A 53 -23.06 0.46 6.51
N LEU A 54 -22.70 0.10 5.26
CA LEU A 54 -21.96 1.01 4.37
C LEU A 54 -22.75 2.28 4.04
N PHE A 55 -24.07 2.16 3.86
CA PHE A 55 -24.95 3.30 3.61
C PHE A 55 -24.93 4.26 4.81
N LEU A 56 -25.15 3.77 6.02
CA LEU A 56 -25.15 4.58 7.25
C LEU A 56 -23.79 5.25 7.50
N CYS A 57 -22.69 4.48 7.34
CA CYS A 57 -21.35 5.04 7.45
C CYS A 57 -21.09 6.16 6.43
N ARG A 58 -21.60 6.03 5.21
CA ARG A 58 -21.49 7.06 4.18
C ARG A 58 -22.30 8.29 4.53
N GLN A 59 -23.52 8.13 5.04
CA GLN A 59 -24.36 9.26 5.47
C GLN A 59 -23.67 10.03 6.61
N LEU A 60 -23.18 9.32 7.61
CA LEU A 60 -22.44 9.92 8.72
C LEU A 60 -21.17 10.65 8.23
N TYR A 61 -20.40 10.04 7.31
CA TYR A 61 -19.23 10.71 6.73
C TYR A 61 -19.59 12.02 6.03
N ASN A 62 -20.66 12.00 5.23
CA ASN A 62 -21.10 13.19 4.50
C ASN A 62 -21.68 14.25 5.43
N ALA A 63 -22.45 13.86 6.44
CA ALA A 63 -22.99 14.78 7.45
C ALA A 63 -21.87 15.47 8.25
N ALA A 64 -20.90 14.71 8.74
CA ALA A 64 -19.74 15.24 9.46
C ALA A 64 -18.86 16.16 8.59
N LEU A 65 -18.71 15.84 7.30
CA LEU A 65 -18.02 16.71 6.36
C LEU A 65 -18.79 18.00 6.10
N GLN A 66 -20.11 17.91 5.96
CA GLN A 66 -20.99 19.08 5.78
C GLN A 66 -20.93 19.99 7.01
N GLU A 67 -21.04 19.42 8.18
CA GLU A 67 -20.99 20.15 9.46
C GLU A 67 -19.69 20.97 9.60
N ARG A 68 -18.51 20.35 9.38
CA ARG A 68 -17.22 21.08 9.40
C ARG A 68 -17.16 22.20 8.38
N ARG A 69 -17.65 21.92 7.18
CA ARG A 69 -17.67 22.91 6.10
C ARG A 69 -18.57 24.08 6.43
N ASP A 70 -19.76 23.83 6.97
CA ASP A 70 -20.74 24.86 7.29
C ASP A 70 -20.35 25.68 8.52
N ALA A 71 -19.81 25.03 9.57
CA ALA A 71 -19.29 25.72 10.75
C ALA A 71 -18.18 26.72 10.37
N TYR A 72 -17.26 26.32 9.51
CA TYR A 72 -16.22 27.22 9.04
C TYR A 72 -16.73 28.33 8.13
N ARG A 73 -17.62 28.03 7.18
CA ARG A 73 -18.12 29.02 6.20
C ARG A 73 -19.08 30.04 6.83
N LYS A 74 -19.92 29.58 7.76
CA LYS A 74 -20.98 30.45 8.35
C LYS A 74 -20.53 31.18 9.61
N ALA A 75 -19.62 30.56 10.39
CA ALA A 75 -19.23 31.08 11.70
C ALA A 75 -17.70 31.17 11.91
N GLY A 76 -16.87 30.82 10.91
CA GLY A 76 -15.42 30.82 11.07
C GLY A 76 -14.88 29.77 12.05
N VAL A 77 -15.75 28.84 12.52
CA VAL A 77 -15.40 27.86 13.55
C VAL A 77 -14.83 26.59 12.94
N SER A 78 -13.66 26.17 13.42
CA SER A 78 -13.04 24.90 13.05
C SER A 78 -13.44 23.79 14.01
N LEU A 79 -14.25 22.83 13.57
CA LEU A 79 -14.64 21.67 14.36
C LEU A 79 -13.55 20.60 14.38
N THR A 80 -13.25 20.10 15.58
CA THR A 80 -12.28 19.02 15.78
C THR A 80 -12.91 17.62 15.70
N TYR A 81 -12.07 16.60 15.57
CA TYR A 81 -12.48 15.21 15.68
C TYR A 81 -13.23 14.92 16.99
N TYR A 82 -12.73 15.42 18.11
CA TYR A 82 -13.31 15.16 19.43
C TYR A 82 -14.69 15.76 19.61
N GLN A 83 -14.94 16.98 19.09
CA GLN A 83 -16.26 17.61 19.12
C GLN A 83 -17.29 16.78 18.36
N GLN A 84 -16.98 16.38 17.12
CA GLN A 84 -17.89 15.55 16.34
C GLN A 84 -18.09 14.14 16.92
N LYS A 85 -17.05 13.58 17.56
CA LYS A 85 -17.16 12.28 18.22
C LYS A 85 -18.11 12.33 19.42
N ARG A 86 -18.18 13.44 20.15
CA ARG A 86 -19.07 13.63 21.30
C ARG A 86 -20.55 13.59 20.93
N SER A 87 -20.92 13.95 19.70
CA SER A 87 -22.31 13.90 19.23
C SER A 87 -22.79 12.48 18.84
N LEU A 88 -21.89 11.50 18.75
CA LEU A 88 -22.26 10.14 18.32
C LEU A 88 -23.28 9.43 19.26
N PRO A 89 -23.23 9.54 20.61
CA PRO A 89 -24.24 8.98 21.48
C PRO A 89 -25.64 9.53 21.21
N GLU A 90 -25.77 10.85 21.04
CA GLU A 90 -27.02 11.55 20.73
C GLU A 90 -27.56 11.09 19.37
N ILE A 91 -26.76 11.09 18.32
CA ILE A 91 -27.13 10.57 16.99
C ILE A 91 -27.68 9.14 17.08
N ARG A 92 -27.07 8.28 17.91
CA ARG A 92 -27.56 6.90 18.11
C ARG A 92 -28.86 6.81 18.89
N THR A 93 -29.17 7.79 19.69
CA THR A 93 -30.42 7.88 20.45
C THR A 93 -31.55 8.38 19.57
N GLU A 94 -31.31 9.41 18.80
CA GLU A 94 -32.28 10.03 17.91
C GLU A 94 -32.55 9.19 16.65
N LEU A 95 -31.47 8.67 16.03
CA LEU A 95 -31.55 7.87 14.81
C LEU A 95 -31.31 6.39 15.13
N LEU A 96 -32.39 5.69 15.47
CA LEU A 96 -32.38 4.29 15.95
C LEU A 96 -31.65 3.33 15.02
N GLU A 97 -31.62 3.61 13.72
CA GLU A 97 -30.91 2.78 12.73
C GLU A 97 -29.39 2.72 12.97
N TYR A 98 -28.78 3.74 13.61
CA TYR A 98 -27.38 3.75 13.98
C TYR A 98 -27.06 2.83 15.18
N LYS A 99 -28.07 2.39 15.94
CA LYS A 99 -27.88 1.35 16.99
C LYS A 99 -27.42 0.01 16.41
N GLY A 100 -27.80 -0.29 15.17
CA GLY A 100 -27.33 -1.47 14.42
C GLY A 100 -25.86 -1.41 13.98
N VAL A 101 -25.21 -0.26 14.09
CA VAL A 101 -23.80 -0.09 13.75
C VAL A 101 -22.95 0.01 15.01
N HIS A 102 -21.87 -0.74 15.08
CA HIS A 102 -20.97 -0.71 16.24
C HIS A 102 -20.37 0.70 16.46
N SER A 103 -20.33 1.15 17.72
CA SER A 103 -19.86 2.51 18.07
C SER A 103 -18.47 2.84 17.56
N GLN A 104 -17.53 1.89 17.65
CA GLN A 104 -16.17 2.06 17.13
C GLN A 104 -16.13 2.25 15.61
N VAL A 105 -17.05 1.64 14.85
CA VAL A 105 -17.17 1.86 13.41
C VAL A 105 -17.60 3.29 13.14
N LEU A 106 -18.58 3.81 13.87
CA LEU A 106 -19.02 5.21 13.75
C LEU A 106 -17.90 6.20 14.10
N GLN A 107 -17.16 5.93 15.19
CA GLN A 107 -15.98 6.72 15.55
C GLN A 107 -14.92 6.73 14.44
N ASN A 108 -14.65 5.57 13.82
CA ASN A 108 -13.72 5.50 12.70
C ASN A 108 -14.22 6.24 11.45
N VAL A 109 -15.54 6.38 11.25
CA VAL A 109 -16.09 7.22 10.18
C VAL A 109 -15.72 8.70 10.40
N ILE A 110 -15.87 9.21 11.62
CA ILE A 110 -15.46 10.58 11.95
C ILE A 110 -13.96 10.77 11.82
N GLU A 111 -13.16 9.80 12.29
CA GLU A 111 -11.71 9.78 12.09
C GLU A 111 -11.31 9.88 10.61
N ARG A 112 -12.02 9.19 9.71
CA ARG A 112 -11.77 9.28 8.26
C ARG A 112 -12.04 10.68 7.70
N VAL A 113 -13.00 11.41 8.23
CA VAL A 113 -13.22 12.82 7.87
C VAL A 113 -12.03 13.66 8.34
N ASP A 114 -11.60 13.45 9.57
CA ASP A 114 -10.45 14.16 10.16
C ASP A 114 -9.16 13.92 9.37
N LEU A 115 -8.84 12.67 9.07
CA LEU A 115 -7.70 12.30 8.23
C LEU A 115 -7.75 12.93 6.82
N ALA A 116 -8.97 13.11 6.26
CA ALA A 116 -9.12 13.78 4.98
C ALA A 116 -8.76 15.27 5.07
N PHE A 117 -9.12 15.94 6.15
CA PHE A 117 -8.71 17.33 6.42
C PHE A 117 -7.23 17.45 6.77
N GLN A 118 -6.67 16.56 7.58
CA GLN A 118 -5.24 16.52 7.86
C GLN A 118 -4.43 16.38 6.56
N GLY A 119 -4.87 15.48 5.66
CA GLY A 119 -4.26 15.32 4.34
C GLY A 119 -4.41 16.57 3.46
N PHE A 120 -5.52 17.29 3.55
CA PHE A 120 -5.71 18.56 2.87
C PHE A 120 -4.74 19.61 3.38
N PHE A 121 -4.69 19.87 4.69
CA PHE A 121 -3.82 20.88 5.29
C PHE A 121 -2.33 20.57 5.12
N ARG A 122 -1.95 19.29 5.19
CA ARG A 122 -0.58 18.88 4.89
C ARG A 122 -0.16 19.31 3.48
N ARG A 123 -1.01 19.07 2.46
CA ARG A 123 -0.73 19.49 1.09
C ARG A 123 -0.66 21.00 0.92
N VAL A 124 -1.54 21.74 1.59
CA VAL A 124 -1.48 23.22 1.65
C VAL A 124 -0.12 23.66 2.18
N LYS A 125 0.30 23.10 3.33
CA LYS A 125 1.59 23.45 3.97
C LYS A 125 2.80 23.15 3.08
N HIS A 126 2.73 22.12 2.24
CA HIS A 126 3.80 21.74 1.31
C HIS A 126 3.70 22.40 -0.08
N GLY A 127 2.77 23.32 -0.29
CA GLY A 127 2.58 23.98 -1.59
C GLY A 127 2.06 23.06 -2.70
N GLU A 128 1.54 21.87 -2.34
CA GLU A 128 0.95 20.93 -3.28
C GLU A 128 -0.47 21.34 -3.64
N ASN A 129 -1.03 20.80 -4.76
CA ASN A 129 -2.46 20.99 -5.07
C ASN A 129 -3.32 20.28 -4.00
N PRO A 130 -3.97 21.03 -3.08
CA PRO A 130 -4.52 20.46 -1.85
C PRO A 130 -5.77 19.60 -2.05
N GLY A 131 -6.56 19.79 -3.07
CA GLY A 131 -7.81 19.07 -3.30
C GLY A 131 -8.68 18.95 -2.04
N TYR A 132 -9.72 19.77 -1.90
CA TYR A 132 -10.61 19.80 -0.73
C TYR A 132 -11.30 18.42 -0.49
N PRO A 133 -11.56 18.01 0.77
CA PRO A 133 -12.29 16.77 1.07
C PRO A 133 -13.64 16.70 0.37
N ARG A 134 -13.94 15.55 -0.29
CA ARG A 134 -15.11 15.41 -1.15
C ARG A 134 -16.17 14.53 -0.51
N PHE A 135 -17.44 14.87 -0.73
CA PHE A 135 -18.57 14.00 -0.39
C PHE A 135 -18.46 12.64 -1.10
N LYS A 136 -18.88 11.61 -0.39
CA LYS A 136 -18.91 10.25 -0.93
C LYS A 136 -20.24 9.95 -1.60
N GLY A 137 -20.25 9.86 -2.92
CA GLY A 137 -21.41 9.44 -3.70
C GLY A 137 -21.74 7.95 -3.50
N GLN A 138 -22.88 7.54 -4.03
CA GLN A 138 -23.32 6.14 -4.01
C GLN A 138 -22.29 5.24 -4.67
N GLY A 139 -21.85 4.19 -3.95
CA GLY A 139 -20.84 3.23 -4.42
C GLY A 139 -19.39 3.72 -4.36
N ARG A 140 -19.14 4.87 -3.72
CA ARG A 140 -17.79 5.39 -3.44
C ARG A 140 -17.37 5.27 -1.97
N TYR A 141 -18.22 4.68 -1.14
CA TYR A 141 -17.92 4.31 0.25
C TYR A 141 -18.06 2.78 0.34
N ASP A 142 -16.96 2.08 0.33
CA ASP A 142 -16.90 0.64 0.07
C ASP A 142 -16.33 -0.17 1.23
N SER A 143 -16.04 0.47 2.38
CA SER A 143 -15.45 -0.21 3.54
C SER A 143 -15.79 0.47 4.84
N PHE A 144 -15.86 -0.32 5.92
CA PHE A 144 -15.92 0.14 7.31
C PHE A 144 -14.95 -0.67 8.17
N THR A 145 -14.41 -0.03 9.22
CA THR A 145 -13.33 -0.59 10.03
C THR A 145 -13.73 -0.67 11.49
N PHE A 146 -13.41 -1.79 12.11
CA PHE A 146 -13.40 -1.99 13.55
C PHE A 146 -11.95 -1.72 14.04
N PRO A 147 -11.68 -0.57 14.70
CA PRO A 147 -10.33 -0.21 15.13
C PRO A 147 -9.75 -1.14 16.20
N GLN A 148 -10.60 -1.81 16.98
CA GLN A 148 -10.25 -2.79 17.99
C GLN A 148 -10.91 -4.12 17.65
N ALA A 149 -10.22 -4.94 16.86
CA ALA A 149 -10.71 -6.27 16.49
C ALA A 149 -10.37 -7.29 17.58
N GLY A 150 -11.18 -8.36 17.65
CA GLY A 150 -11.07 -9.39 18.70
C GLY A 150 -11.89 -9.11 19.96
N THR A 151 -12.56 -7.95 20.02
CA THR A 151 -13.48 -7.57 21.09
C THR A 151 -14.94 -7.75 20.67
N THR A 152 -15.85 -6.92 21.15
CA THR A 152 -17.30 -7.01 20.93
C THR A 152 -17.75 -6.75 19.48
N GLY A 153 -16.96 -6.01 18.68
CA GLY A 153 -17.37 -5.58 17.34
C GLY A 153 -17.14 -6.62 16.25
N VAL A 154 -16.03 -7.36 16.32
CA VAL A 154 -15.65 -8.38 15.35
C VAL A 154 -14.83 -9.49 16.00
N LYS A 155 -15.22 -10.73 15.80
CA LYS A 155 -14.54 -11.90 16.38
C LYS A 155 -14.46 -13.04 15.37
N LEU A 156 -13.27 -13.54 15.13
CA LEU A 156 -13.07 -14.78 14.38
C LEU A 156 -13.47 -15.96 15.29
N GLN A 157 -14.34 -16.84 14.80
CA GLN A 157 -14.76 -18.03 15.54
C GLN A 157 -13.61 -19.05 15.62
N LYS A 158 -13.65 -19.90 16.65
CA LYS A 158 -12.58 -20.88 16.93
C LYS A 158 -12.31 -21.84 15.77
N ASP A 159 -13.35 -22.15 14.99
CA ASP A 159 -13.27 -23.03 13.83
C ASP A 159 -12.55 -22.37 12.61
N GLY A 160 -12.25 -21.07 12.67
CA GLY A 160 -11.67 -20.31 11.56
C GLY A 160 -12.54 -20.19 10.31
N LYS A 161 -13.78 -20.73 10.33
CA LYS A 161 -14.67 -20.78 9.16
C LYS A 161 -15.65 -19.62 9.11
N ARG A 162 -15.86 -18.96 10.25
CA ARG A 162 -16.83 -17.86 10.39
C ARG A 162 -16.25 -16.69 11.17
N VAL A 163 -16.75 -15.52 10.85
CA VAL A 163 -16.44 -14.26 11.55
C VAL A 163 -17.76 -13.68 12.05
N LEU A 164 -17.83 -13.41 13.34
CA LEU A 164 -18.96 -12.69 13.94
C LEU A 164 -18.74 -11.20 13.73
N LEU A 165 -19.73 -10.53 13.12
CA LEU A 165 -19.75 -9.09 12.87
C LEU A 165 -20.94 -8.48 13.60
N TYR A 166 -20.72 -7.46 14.42
CA TYR A 166 -21.78 -6.76 15.14
C TYR A 166 -22.87 -6.23 14.18
N GLY A 167 -24.14 -6.47 14.52
CA GLY A 167 -25.30 -6.06 13.71
C GLY A 167 -25.53 -6.86 12.42
N ILE A 168 -24.67 -7.86 12.11
CA ILE A 168 -24.73 -8.63 10.86
C ILE A 168 -24.78 -10.14 11.16
N GLY A 169 -24.18 -10.55 12.29
CA GLY A 169 -24.13 -11.94 12.69
C GLY A 169 -22.90 -12.69 12.17
N SER A 170 -22.97 -14.01 12.16
CA SER A 170 -21.86 -14.92 11.83
C SER A 170 -21.76 -15.15 10.33
N VAL A 171 -20.77 -14.54 9.68
CA VAL A 171 -20.53 -14.60 8.24
C VAL A 171 -19.46 -15.63 7.90
N LYS A 172 -19.69 -16.47 6.90
CA LYS A 172 -18.70 -17.45 6.40
C LYS A 172 -17.48 -16.73 5.81
N VAL A 173 -16.28 -17.15 6.20
CA VAL A 173 -15.01 -16.66 5.71
C VAL A 173 -14.16 -17.81 5.19
N LYS A 174 -13.35 -17.58 4.14
CA LYS A 174 -12.38 -18.57 3.65
C LYS A 174 -10.98 -18.09 3.99
N LEU A 175 -10.40 -18.68 5.04
CA LEU A 175 -9.01 -18.49 5.38
C LEU A 175 -8.14 -19.40 4.49
N HIS A 176 -7.47 -18.82 3.51
CA HIS A 176 -6.53 -19.54 2.61
C HIS A 176 -5.11 -19.62 3.19
N ARG A 177 -4.87 -18.99 4.31
CA ARG A 177 -3.64 -19.04 5.12
C ARG A 177 -4.02 -18.75 6.58
N PRO A 178 -3.24 -19.25 7.56
CA PRO A 178 -3.52 -18.95 8.96
C PRO A 178 -3.39 -17.43 9.24
N LEU A 179 -4.13 -16.97 10.23
CA LEU A 179 -3.98 -15.63 10.78
C LEU A 179 -2.86 -15.68 11.82
N GLU A 180 -1.80 -14.89 11.61
CA GLU A 180 -0.62 -14.84 12.47
C GLU A 180 -0.65 -13.57 13.33
N GLY A 181 -0.10 -13.67 14.54
CA GLY A 181 0.09 -12.53 15.44
C GLY A 181 -1.17 -12.03 16.15
N ARG A 182 -1.04 -10.89 16.82
CA ARG A 182 -2.10 -10.25 17.59
C ARG A 182 -2.99 -9.40 16.69
N LEU A 183 -4.28 -9.73 16.63
CA LEU A 183 -5.27 -8.99 15.85
C LEU A 183 -5.49 -7.58 16.44
N LYS A 184 -5.33 -6.54 15.62
CA LYS A 184 -5.53 -5.12 15.98
C LYS A 184 -6.78 -4.54 15.36
N THR A 185 -6.89 -4.56 14.03
CA THR A 185 -8.03 -3.97 13.33
C THR A 185 -8.63 -4.94 12.33
N ALA A 186 -9.93 -4.79 12.06
CA ALA A 186 -10.60 -5.51 11.00
C ALA A 186 -11.39 -4.55 10.12
N THR A 187 -11.13 -4.60 8.83
CA THR A 187 -11.84 -3.79 7.83
C THR A 187 -12.67 -4.69 6.95
N VAL A 188 -13.99 -4.50 6.94
CA VAL A 188 -14.88 -5.12 5.97
C VAL A 188 -14.94 -4.25 4.74
N LYS A 189 -14.71 -4.84 3.56
CA LYS A 189 -14.64 -4.13 2.29
C LYS A 189 -15.42 -4.83 1.19
N ARG A 190 -16.15 -4.03 0.39
CA ARG A 190 -16.77 -4.49 -0.85
C ARG A 190 -15.88 -4.18 -2.03
N GLU A 191 -15.56 -5.19 -2.84
CA GLU A 191 -14.85 -5.02 -4.11
C GLU A 191 -15.68 -5.64 -5.24
N ALA A 192 -16.26 -4.81 -6.08
CA ALA A 192 -17.27 -5.19 -7.07
C ALA A 192 -18.42 -5.96 -6.40
N GLU A 193 -18.61 -7.24 -6.73
CA GLU A 193 -19.69 -8.12 -6.21
C GLU A 193 -19.26 -8.92 -4.97
N HIS A 194 -18.04 -8.74 -4.47
CA HIS A 194 -17.49 -9.60 -3.43
C HIS A 194 -17.17 -8.81 -2.17
N TRP A 195 -17.45 -9.46 -1.05
CA TRP A 195 -17.10 -8.99 0.26
C TRP A 195 -15.79 -9.59 0.74
N TYR A 196 -14.99 -8.79 1.39
CA TYR A 196 -13.72 -9.18 1.98
C TYR A 196 -13.62 -8.65 3.40
N ILE A 197 -12.88 -9.36 4.23
CA ILE A 197 -12.40 -8.84 5.50
C ILE A 197 -10.87 -8.76 5.44
N VAL A 198 -10.32 -7.66 5.92
CA VAL A 198 -8.90 -7.43 6.03
C VAL A 198 -8.57 -7.29 7.51
N PHE A 199 -7.91 -8.29 8.05
CA PHE A 199 -7.36 -8.24 9.40
C PHE A 199 -5.96 -7.64 9.37
N VAL A 200 -5.69 -6.67 10.25
CA VAL A 200 -4.35 -6.16 10.50
C VAL A 200 -3.88 -6.72 11.83
N CYS A 201 -2.80 -7.47 11.78
CA CYS A 201 -2.21 -8.10 12.95
C CYS A 201 -0.81 -7.50 13.21
N GLU A 202 -0.45 -7.40 14.47
CA GLU A 202 0.93 -7.25 14.89
C GLU A 202 1.57 -8.64 14.88
N VAL A 203 2.61 -8.76 14.06
CA VAL A 203 3.39 -10.00 13.91
C VAL A 203 4.84 -9.73 14.23
N GLU A 204 5.53 -10.71 14.77
CA GLU A 204 6.97 -10.68 14.88
C GLU A 204 7.59 -10.94 13.50
N PRO A 205 8.58 -10.15 13.07
CA PRO A 205 9.33 -10.43 11.87
C PRO A 205 9.97 -11.82 11.94
N LYS A 206 9.96 -12.52 10.83
CA LYS A 206 10.65 -13.81 10.70
C LYS A 206 11.86 -13.61 9.78
N PRO A 207 13.02 -13.15 10.31
CA PRO A 207 14.18 -12.90 9.50
C PRO A 207 14.65 -14.20 8.84
N LEU A 208 15.07 -14.10 7.60
CA LEU A 208 15.80 -15.16 6.91
C LEU A 208 17.25 -15.16 7.39
N PRO A 209 17.99 -16.27 7.21
CA PRO A 209 19.43 -16.31 7.52
C PRO A 209 20.17 -15.09 6.94
N PRO A 210 21.21 -14.58 7.59
CA PRO A 210 22.00 -13.47 7.07
C PRO A 210 22.44 -13.74 5.62
N ASN A 211 22.41 -12.71 4.80
CA ASN A 211 22.86 -12.78 3.41
C ASN A 211 23.45 -11.40 3.05
N GLU A 212 24.69 -11.40 2.57
CA GLU A 212 25.45 -10.20 2.20
C GLU A 212 25.33 -9.87 0.70
N GLU A 213 24.76 -10.78 -0.10
CA GLU A 213 24.57 -10.54 -1.53
C GLU A 213 23.74 -9.27 -1.79
N THR A 214 24.23 -8.49 -2.74
CA THR A 214 23.63 -7.20 -3.09
C THR A 214 23.28 -7.16 -4.56
N ILE A 215 22.12 -6.57 -4.89
CA ILE A 215 21.63 -6.48 -6.25
C ILE A 215 21.12 -5.08 -6.55
N GLY A 216 21.49 -4.53 -7.70
CA GLY A 216 20.87 -3.35 -8.29
C GLY A 216 19.74 -3.76 -9.23
N ILE A 217 18.61 -3.05 -9.19
CA ILE A 217 17.49 -3.27 -10.07
C ILE A 217 17.08 -2.00 -10.79
N ASP A 218 16.91 -2.11 -12.11
CA ASP A 218 16.31 -1.08 -12.97
C ASP A 218 14.87 -1.49 -13.32
N LEU A 219 13.91 -0.55 -13.19
CA LEU A 219 12.49 -0.78 -13.44
C LEU A 219 12.07 -0.27 -14.81
N GLY A 220 11.63 -1.19 -15.67
CA GLY A 220 11.14 -0.92 -17.01
C GLY A 220 9.64 -1.15 -17.20
N THR A 221 9.14 -0.79 -18.38
CA THR A 221 7.75 -1.01 -18.78
C THR A 221 7.63 -1.91 -20.02
N ASN A 222 8.68 -1.95 -20.85
CA ASN A 222 8.73 -2.67 -22.14
C ASN A 222 10.16 -2.74 -22.67
N PRO A 223 10.70 -3.89 -23.05
CA PRO A 223 10.10 -5.22 -22.92
C PRO A 223 10.16 -5.79 -21.51
N HIS A 224 11.09 -5.33 -20.67
CA HIS A 224 11.34 -5.86 -19.34
C HIS A 224 10.63 -5.03 -18.27
N PHE A 225 10.13 -5.71 -17.24
CA PHE A 225 9.59 -5.11 -16.02
C PHE A 225 10.71 -4.71 -15.06
N LEU A 226 11.76 -5.53 -15.03
CA LEU A 226 12.90 -5.34 -14.14
C LEU A 226 14.12 -5.97 -14.80
N VAL A 227 15.26 -5.29 -14.70
CA VAL A 227 16.57 -5.81 -15.09
C VAL A 227 17.49 -5.71 -13.89
N THR A 228 18.28 -6.75 -13.64
CA THR A 228 19.22 -6.80 -12.52
C THR A 228 20.63 -6.41 -12.97
N SER A 229 21.47 -5.99 -12.01
CA SER A 229 22.89 -5.72 -12.24
C SER A 229 23.70 -6.94 -12.69
N GLU A 230 23.18 -8.15 -12.48
CA GLU A 230 23.76 -9.43 -12.93
C GLU A 230 23.31 -9.80 -14.35
N GLY A 231 22.41 -9.02 -14.97
CA GLY A 231 21.94 -9.23 -16.34
C GLY A 231 20.65 -10.06 -16.44
N GLU A 232 20.02 -10.45 -15.32
CA GLU A 232 18.71 -11.10 -15.39
C GLU A 232 17.65 -10.09 -15.88
N MET A 233 16.85 -10.49 -16.86
CA MET A 233 15.80 -9.69 -17.48
C MET A 233 14.43 -10.31 -17.22
N VAL A 234 13.60 -9.67 -16.39
CA VAL A 234 12.24 -10.10 -16.10
C VAL A 234 11.27 -9.42 -17.05
N GLU A 235 10.57 -10.18 -17.88
CA GLU A 235 9.62 -9.64 -18.86
C GLU A 235 8.46 -8.88 -18.20
N ALA A 236 8.01 -7.81 -18.87
CA ALA A 236 6.83 -7.06 -18.47
C ALA A 236 5.55 -7.83 -18.84
N PRO A 237 4.70 -8.21 -17.86
CA PRO A 237 3.54 -9.06 -18.13
C PRO A 237 2.42 -8.35 -18.91
N ARG A 238 2.35 -7.00 -18.89
CA ARG A 238 1.42 -6.13 -19.63
C ARG A 238 -0.04 -6.56 -19.51
N TYR A 239 -0.50 -6.84 -18.30
CA TYR A 239 -1.83 -7.38 -18.04
C TYR A 239 -2.97 -6.47 -18.50
N PHE A 240 -2.81 -5.15 -18.33
CA PHE A 240 -3.81 -4.19 -18.81
C PHE A 240 -3.84 -4.14 -20.34
N GLN A 241 -2.69 -4.09 -21.00
CA GLN A 241 -2.60 -4.08 -22.47
C GLN A 241 -3.23 -5.33 -23.08
N LYS A 242 -2.88 -6.53 -22.55
CA LYS A 242 -3.48 -7.80 -22.99
C LYS A 242 -4.98 -7.88 -22.74
N ALA A 243 -5.49 -7.24 -21.70
CA ALA A 243 -6.92 -7.20 -21.41
C ALA A 243 -7.68 -6.11 -22.18
N GLN A 244 -7.01 -5.19 -22.86
CA GLN A 244 -7.61 -4.02 -23.51
C GLN A 244 -8.67 -4.41 -24.57
N ALA A 245 -8.42 -5.47 -25.33
CA ALA A 245 -9.37 -5.99 -26.32
C ALA A 245 -10.74 -6.37 -25.69
N LYS A 246 -10.75 -6.85 -24.45
CA LYS A 246 -11.97 -7.19 -23.69
C LYS A 246 -12.52 -5.99 -22.92
N LEU A 247 -11.65 -5.13 -22.43
CA LEU A 247 -12.02 -4.00 -21.57
C LEU A 247 -12.66 -2.86 -22.36
N ALA A 248 -12.13 -2.51 -23.54
CA ALA A 248 -12.62 -1.40 -24.35
C ALA A 248 -14.09 -1.59 -24.82
N PRO A 249 -14.52 -2.75 -25.36
CA PRO A 249 -15.93 -3.00 -25.67
C PRO A 249 -16.84 -2.93 -24.43
N ALA A 250 -16.39 -3.47 -23.29
CA ALA A 250 -17.15 -3.43 -22.04
C ALA A 250 -17.35 -1.98 -21.55
N GLN A 251 -16.31 -1.15 -21.64
CA GLN A 251 -16.38 0.28 -21.28
C GLN A 251 -17.29 1.05 -22.24
N ARG A 252 -17.19 0.82 -23.57
CA ARG A 252 -18.10 1.41 -24.58
C ARG A 252 -19.55 1.00 -24.31
N SER A 253 -19.80 -0.28 -24.01
CA SER A 253 -21.14 -0.76 -23.62
C SER A 253 -21.65 -0.05 -22.37
N LEU A 254 -20.81 0.17 -21.37
CA LEU A 254 -21.18 0.89 -20.14
C LEU A 254 -21.52 2.37 -20.42
N SER A 255 -20.72 3.06 -21.23
CA SER A 255 -20.92 4.50 -21.52
C SER A 255 -22.24 4.78 -22.23
N ARG A 256 -22.66 3.88 -23.14
CA ARG A 256 -23.89 4.01 -23.91
C ARG A 256 -25.17 3.79 -23.11
N LYS A 257 -25.11 3.29 -21.87
CA LYS A 257 -26.30 2.95 -21.09
C LYS A 257 -26.78 4.09 -20.20
N LYS A 258 -28.10 4.28 -20.11
CA LYS A 258 -28.74 5.29 -19.24
C LYS A 258 -28.26 5.15 -17.79
N ARG A 259 -27.92 6.27 -17.13
CA ARG A 259 -27.23 6.30 -15.83
C ARG A 259 -27.93 5.54 -14.71
N SER A 260 -29.25 5.55 -14.63
CA SER A 260 -30.06 4.89 -13.59
C SER A 260 -30.46 3.45 -13.91
N SER A 261 -30.23 2.95 -15.14
CA SER A 261 -30.77 1.67 -15.60
C SER A 261 -30.08 0.46 -14.96
N ASN A 262 -30.82 -0.64 -14.76
CA ASN A 262 -30.26 -1.90 -14.31
C ASN A 262 -29.24 -2.48 -15.30
N ARG A 263 -29.46 -2.30 -16.61
CA ARG A 263 -28.50 -2.68 -17.65
C ARG A 263 -27.15 -1.97 -17.48
N ARG A 264 -27.13 -0.70 -17.00
CA ARG A 264 -25.89 0.01 -16.68
C ARG A 264 -25.23 -0.55 -15.43
N LYS A 265 -26.01 -0.92 -14.40
CA LYS A 265 -25.47 -1.57 -13.18
C LYS A 265 -24.74 -2.86 -13.54
N GLU A 266 -25.33 -3.71 -14.39
CA GLU A 266 -24.69 -4.95 -14.85
C GLU A 266 -23.43 -4.70 -15.71
N ALA A 267 -23.47 -3.74 -16.63
CA ALA A 267 -22.30 -3.36 -17.42
C ALA A 267 -21.16 -2.85 -16.51
N ARG A 268 -21.48 -2.06 -15.48
CA ARG A 268 -20.49 -1.60 -14.48
C ARG A 268 -19.87 -2.76 -13.71
N LYS A 269 -20.65 -3.77 -13.31
CA LYS A 269 -20.14 -4.99 -12.65
C LYS A 269 -19.16 -5.73 -13.55
N ARG A 270 -19.47 -5.87 -14.84
CA ARG A 270 -18.61 -6.53 -15.83
C ARG A 270 -17.26 -5.79 -15.98
N VAL A 271 -17.29 -4.47 -16.15
CA VAL A 271 -16.06 -3.64 -16.20
C VAL A 271 -15.25 -3.75 -14.91
N ALA A 272 -15.91 -3.68 -13.75
CA ALA A 272 -15.24 -3.81 -12.45
C ALA A 272 -14.60 -5.20 -12.26
N ALA A 273 -15.26 -6.26 -12.75
CA ALA A 273 -14.71 -7.61 -12.69
C ALA A 273 -13.42 -7.76 -13.54
N LEU A 274 -13.39 -7.16 -14.74
CA LEU A 274 -12.20 -7.14 -15.59
C LEU A 274 -11.04 -6.39 -14.93
N HIS A 275 -11.28 -5.18 -14.43
CA HIS A 275 -10.25 -4.43 -13.69
C HIS A 275 -9.73 -5.18 -12.47
N ARG A 276 -10.62 -5.85 -11.71
CA ARG A 276 -10.23 -6.67 -10.56
C ARG A 276 -9.32 -7.84 -10.98
N LYS A 277 -9.63 -8.52 -12.10
CA LYS A 277 -8.80 -9.60 -12.63
C LYS A 277 -7.38 -9.10 -12.95
N ILE A 278 -7.27 -7.98 -13.67
CA ILE A 278 -6.00 -7.33 -14.01
C ILE A 278 -5.21 -6.98 -12.73
N ALA A 279 -5.88 -6.33 -11.77
CA ALA A 279 -5.24 -5.94 -10.51
C ALA A 279 -4.75 -7.15 -9.70
N ASN A 280 -5.49 -8.25 -9.69
CA ASN A 280 -5.09 -9.47 -8.98
C ASN A 280 -3.90 -10.16 -9.67
N GLN A 281 -3.91 -10.27 -11.00
CA GLN A 281 -2.80 -10.85 -11.76
C GLN A 281 -1.50 -10.07 -11.55
N ARG A 282 -1.58 -8.72 -11.62
CA ARG A 282 -0.43 -7.85 -11.37
C ARG A 282 0.09 -8.01 -9.94
N ARG A 283 -0.80 -8.03 -8.95
CA ARG A 283 -0.41 -8.21 -7.55
C ARG A 283 0.27 -9.57 -7.32
N ASP A 284 -0.24 -10.64 -7.90
CA ASP A 284 0.36 -11.98 -7.80
C ASP A 284 1.79 -12.00 -8.37
N PHE A 285 1.98 -11.41 -9.56
CA PHE A 285 3.28 -11.24 -10.18
C PHE A 285 4.25 -10.46 -9.27
N HIS A 286 3.82 -9.31 -8.73
CA HIS A 286 4.63 -8.51 -7.81
C HIS A 286 5.01 -9.27 -6.54
N HIS A 287 4.07 -10.02 -5.95
CA HIS A 287 4.36 -10.84 -4.77
C HIS A 287 5.35 -11.96 -5.03
N LYS A 288 5.26 -12.61 -6.18
CA LYS A 288 6.18 -13.69 -6.59
C LYS A 288 7.58 -13.16 -6.83
N LEU A 289 7.69 -12.08 -7.62
CA LEU A 289 8.96 -11.45 -7.93
C LEU A 289 9.64 -10.89 -6.67
N ALA A 290 8.93 -10.11 -5.86
CA ALA A 290 9.48 -9.57 -4.61
C ALA A 290 9.90 -10.68 -3.63
N ARG A 291 9.16 -11.81 -3.56
CA ARG A 291 9.56 -12.94 -2.72
C ARG A 291 10.85 -13.61 -3.23
N ARG A 292 11.03 -13.71 -4.54
CA ARG A 292 12.23 -14.26 -5.16
C ARG A 292 13.44 -13.41 -4.80
N LEU A 293 13.38 -12.09 -5.06
CA LEU A 293 14.47 -11.17 -4.75
C LEU A 293 14.85 -11.18 -3.26
N VAL A 294 13.86 -11.11 -2.36
CA VAL A 294 14.11 -11.12 -0.90
C VAL A 294 14.75 -12.42 -0.41
N LYS A 295 14.50 -13.56 -1.09
CA LYS A 295 15.15 -14.83 -0.76
C LYS A 295 16.60 -14.89 -1.23
N GLN A 296 16.89 -14.31 -2.40
CA GLN A 296 18.19 -14.38 -3.04
C GLN A 296 19.18 -13.34 -2.49
N TYR A 297 18.71 -12.13 -2.15
CA TYR A 297 19.60 -11.02 -1.84
C TYR A 297 19.35 -10.43 -0.46
N GLY A 298 20.42 -10.04 0.21
CA GLY A 298 20.41 -9.36 1.50
C GLY A 298 20.11 -7.87 1.38
N THR A 299 20.59 -7.25 0.31
CA THR A 299 20.35 -5.84 -0.01
C THR A 299 19.89 -5.68 -1.46
N ILE A 300 18.80 -4.94 -1.67
CA ILE A 300 18.22 -4.66 -2.98
C ILE A 300 18.22 -3.15 -3.17
N VAL A 301 18.88 -2.68 -4.23
CA VAL A 301 19.01 -1.25 -4.54
C VAL A 301 18.16 -0.92 -5.75
N HIS A 302 17.38 0.17 -5.67
CA HIS A 302 16.55 0.63 -6.78
C HIS A 302 16.60 2.15 -6.93
N GLU A 303 16.17 2.67 -8.07
CA GLU A 303 16.02 4.09 -8.29
C GLU A 303 14.86 4.71 -7.49
N ASN A 304 15.08 5.89 -6.93
CA ASN A 304 14.04 6.71 -6.31
C ASN A 304 13.27 7.50 -7.38
N LEU A 305 12.44 6.81 -8.16
CA LEU A 305 11.71 7.40 -9.28
C LEU A 305 10.52 8.25 -8.79
N ASN A 306 10.32 9.41 -9.42
CA ASN A 306 9.08 10.19 -9.28
C ASN A 306 7.95 9.51 -10.09
N ILE A 307 7.38 8.43 -9.51
CA ILE A 307 6.34 7.62 -10.17
C ILE A 307 5.08 8.43 -10.45
N GLU A 308 4.73 9.40 -9.61
CA GLU A 308 3.55 10.28 -9.86
C GLU A 308 3.76 11.17 -11.09
N GLY A 309 4.94 11.77 -11.24
CA GLY A 309 5.29 12.55 -12.41
C GLY A 309 5.30 11.70 -13.68
N LEU A 310 5.90 10.49 -13.62
CA LEU A 310 5.91 9.54 -14.73
C LEU A 310 4.52 9.05 -15.10
N ALA A 311 3.61 8.87 -14.14
CA ALA A 311 2.22 8.48 -14.37
C ALA A 311 1.37 9.60 -15.02
N ARG A 312 1.90 10.80 -15.19
CA ARG A 312 1.27 11.94 -15.90
C ARG A 312 1.94 12.23 -17.25
N SER A 313 3.06 11.57 -17.56
CA SER A 313 3.82 11.76 -18.79
C SER A 313 3.33 10.87 -19.94
N CYS A 314 3.98 10.93 -21.08
CA CYS A 314 3.74 10.02 -22.22
C CYS A 314 3.93 8.53 -21.86
N ALA A 315 4.74 8.22 -20.84
CA ALA A 315 4.94 6.87 -20.32
C ALA A 315 3.82 6.37 -19.40
N ALA A 316 2.82 7.21 -19.07
CA ALA A 316 1.78 6.96 -18.07
C ALA A 316 1.10 5.58 -18.20
N LYS A 317 0.75 5.19 -19.42
CA LYS A 317 0.07 3.90 -19.68
C LYS A 317 0.94 2.70 -19.28
N GLY A 318 2.22 2.73 -19.62
CA GLY A 318 3.18 1.68 -19.27
C GLY A 318 3.44 1.65 -17.76
N VAL A 319 3.70 2.79 -17.15
CA VAL A 319 3.96 2.93 -15.70
C VAL A 319 2.78 2.47 -14.86
N GLN A 320 1.55 2.82 -15.25
CA GLN A 320 0.33 2.38 -14.57
C GLN A 320 0.05 0.88 -14.77
N ASP A 321 0.33 0.31 -15.95
CA ASP A 321 0.21 -1.13 -16.19
C ASP A 321 1.26 -1.90 -15.40
N ALA A 322 2.50 -1.46 -15.39
CA ALA A 322 3.57 -2.04 -14.59
C ALA A 322 3.28 -1.96 -13.08
N GLY A 323 2.78 -0.81 -12.59
CA GLY A 323 2.42 -0.60 -11.20
C GLY A 323 3.61 -0.59 -10.24
N TRP A 324 4.69 0.10 -10.58
CA TRP A 324 5.95 0.17 -9.83
C TRP A 324 5.79 0.54 -8.36
N ALA A 325 4.97 1.56 -8.03
CA ALA A 325 4.71 1.93 -6.64
C ALA A 325 4.16 0.76 -5.82
N GLN A 326 3.28 -0.06 -6.39
CA GLN A 326 2.77 -1.27 -5.73
C GLN A 326 3.87 -2.32 -5.56
N PHE A 327 4.70 -2.54 -6.58
CA PHE A 327 5.81 -3.48 -6.51
C PHE A 327 6.82 -3.08 -5.42
N LEU A 328 7.30 -1.84 -5.43
CA LEU A 328 8.26 -1.33 -4.45
C LEU A 328 7.69 -1.38 -3.02
N SER A 329 6.42 -1.05 -2.83
CA SER A 329 5.75 -1.19 -1.53
C SER A 329 5.70 -2.66 -1.07
N ILE A 330 5.44 -3.61 -1.97
CA ILE A 330 5.45 -5.04 -1.67
C ILE A 330 6.86 -5.52 -1.35
N LEU A 331 7.86 -5.09 -2.11
CA LEU A 331 9.27 -5.40 -1.91
C LEU A 331 9.74 -4.91 -0.53
N ALA A 332 9.47 -3.64 -0.21
CA ALA A 332 9.88 -3.02 1.04
C ALA A 332 9.34 -3.76 2.27
N TYR A 333 8.02 -4.06 2.34
CA TYR A 333 7.50 -4.75 3.50
C TYR A 333 7.94 -6.21 3.60
N LYS A 334 8.16 -6.91 2.46
CA LYS A 334 8.69 -8.28 2.47
C LYS A 334 10.16 -8.33 2.89
N ALA A 335 10.93 -7.36 2.46
CA ALA A 335 12.32 -7.21 2.87
C ALA A 335 12.39 -6.94 4.38
N ALA A 336 11.59 -6.01 4.91
CA ALA A 336 11.51 -5.74 6.35
C ALA A 336 11.11 -6.99 7.15
N GLU A 337 10.12 -7.79 6.69
CA GLU A 337 9.71 -9.05 7.33
C GLU A 337 10.84 -10.07 7.36
N ALA A 338 11.68 -10.09 6.32
CA ALA A 338 12.78 -11.05 6.14
C ALA A 338 14.13 -10.57 6.69
N GLY A 339 14.21 -9.39 7.31
CA GLY A 339 15.47 -8.80 7.78
C GLY A 339 16.40 -8.37 6.63
N ARG A 340 15.86 -8.02 5.45
CA ARG A 340 16.59 -7.56 4.27
C ARG A 340 16.52 -6.05 4.14
N ARG A 341 17.46 -5.45 3.42
CA ARG A 341 17.52 -4.02 3.16
C ARG A 341 17.04 -3.69 1.76
N VAL A 342 16.28 -2.60 1.63
CA VAL A 342 15.90 -2.00 0.33
C VAL A 342 16.36 -0.56 0.37
N ILE A 343 17.19 -0.17 -0.60
CA ILE A 343 17.82 1.15 -0.67
C ILE A 343 17.34 1.84 -1.95
N ALA A 344 16.81 3.07 -1.80
CA ALA A 344 16.45 3.92 -2.91
C ALA A 344 17.59 4.92 -3.19
N VAL A 345 18.07 4.97 -4.44
CA VAL A 345 19.17 5.88 -4.86
C VAL A 345 18.69 6.92 -5.87
N ASP A 346 19.41 8.02 -6.01
CA ASP A 346 19.11 9.07 -7.00
C ASP A 346 19.14 8.50 -8.44
N PRO A 347 18.07 8.62 -9.24
CA PRO A 347 17.99 8.10 -10.59
C PRO A 347 18.80 8.91 -11.63
N LYS A 348 19.39 10.04 -11.25
CA LYS A 348 20.01 10.98 -12.17
C LYS A 348 21.20 10.38 -12.91
N TYR A 349 21.16 10.30 -14.24
CA TYR A 349 22.21 9.76 -15.13
C TYR A 349 22.53 8.24 -15.02
N THR A 350 21.78 7.44 -14.30
CA THR A 350 21.99 5.99 -14.20
C THR A 350 22.01 5.30 -15.55
N SER A 351 21.11 5.66 -16.46
CA SER A 351 21.01 5.10 -17.83
C SER A 351 21.96 5.76 -18.86
N GLN A 352 22.75 6.75 -18.45
CA GLN A 352 23.64 7.51 -19.35
C GLN A 352 25.14 7.26 -19.06
N ALA A 353 25.48 6.93 -17.82
CA ALA A 353 26.85 6.67 -17.41
C ALA A 353 27.27 5.23 -17.75
N CYS A 354 28.52 5.08 -18.16
CA CYS A 354 29.16 3.78 -18.27
C CYS A 354 29.53 3.25 -16.87
N PRO A 355 29.10 2.06 -16.47
CA PRO A 355 29.44 1.54 -15.14
C PRO A 355 30.93 1.22 -14.96
N THR A 356 31.68 1.05 -16.06
CA THR A 356 33.11 0.71 -16.02
C THR A 356 34.01 1.95 -15.89
N CYS A 357 33.79 3.00 -16.69
CA CYS A 357 34.66 4.17 -16.73
C CYS A 357 34.00 5.50 -16.35
N GLY A 358 32.68 5.49 -16.07
CA GLY A 358 31.96 6.72 -15.74
C GLY A 358 31.65 7.66 -16.90
N HIS A 359 32.11 7.37 -18.13
CA HIS A 359 31.82 8.19 -19.31
C HIS A 359 30.31 8.40 -19.47
N ARG A 360 29.87 9.64 -19.67
CA ARG A 360 28.45 9.99 -19.79
C ARG A 360 28.09 10.36 -21.20
N GLU A 361 27.12 9.69 -21.77
CA GLU A 361 26.57 9.96 -23.08
C GLU A 361 25.07 9.82 -23.11
N ARG A 362 24.38 10.78 -23.74
CA ARG A 362 22.93 10.72 -23.94
C ARG A 362 22.62 9.85 -25.16
N ARG A 363 21.96 8.71 -24.93
CA ARG A 363 21.57 7.76 -25.97
C ARG A 363 20.06 7.73 -26.17
N PRO A 364 19.59 7.57 -27.41
CA PRO A 364 18.16 7.37 -27.69
C PRO A 364 17.62 6.14 -26.96
N LEU A 365 16.31 6.14 -26.63
CA LEU A 365 15.68 5.08 -25.85
C LEU A 365 15.63 3.73 -26.59
N TRP A 366 15.70 3.72 -27.92
CA TRP A 366 15.69 2.50 -28.73
C TRP A 366 17.03 1.79 -28.80
N VAL A 367 18.13 2.49 -28.47
CA VAL A 367 19.47 1.87 -28.41
C VAL A 367 19.57 1.05 -27.13
N ARG A 368 19.51 -0.27 -27.27
CA ARG A 368 19.55 -1.20 -26.13
C ARG A 368 20.94 -1.73 -25.83
N VAL A 369 21.76 -1.89 -26.85
CA VAL A 369 23.13 -2.34 -26.73
C VAL A 369 24.04 -1.28 -27.33
N TYR A 370 25.15 -1.02 -26.69
CA TYR A 370 26.11 0.00 -27.13
C TYR A 370 27.55 -0.35 -26.74
N THR A 371 28.51 0.22 -27.45
CA THR A 371 29.92 0.20 -27.08
C THR A 371 30.28 1.56 -26.48
N CYS A 372 30.89 1.55 -25.31
CA CYS A 372 31.31 2.80 -24.64
C CYS A 372 32.45 3.44 -25.37
N PRO A 373 32.35 4.71 -25.82
CA PRO A 373 33.44 5.38 -26.51
C PRO A 373 34.65 5.70 -25.60
N GLY A 374 34.46 5.71 -24.27
CA GLY A 374 35.53 6.00 -23.32
C GLY A 374 36.38 4.78 -22.94
N CYS A 375 35.84 3.55 -22.97
CA CYS A 375 36.59 2.37 -22.55
C CYS A 375 36.38 1.13 -23.43
N GLY A 376 35.61 1.22 -24.51
CA GLY A 376 35.35 0.10 -25.41
C GLY A 376 34.38 -0.98 -24.85
N ALA A 377 33.89 -0.87 -23.64
CA ALA A 377 32.99 -1.88 -23.05
C ALA A 377 31.70 -2.02 -23.85
N HIS A 378 31.33 -3.26 -24.19
CA HIS A 378 30.08 -3.59 -24.88
C HIS A 378 29.00 -3.92 -23.85
N LEU A 379 27.94 -3.13 -23.77
CA LEU A 379 27.00 -3.13 -22.65
C LEU A 379 25.54 -3.12 -23.11
N HIS A 380 24.70 -3.89 -22.41
CA HIS A 380 23.26 -3.71 -22.50
C HIS A 380 22.83 -2.54 -21.59
N ARG A 381 22.12 -1.56 -22.15
CA ARG A 381 21.75 -0.30 -21.49
C ARG A 381 21.08 -0.49 -20.14
N ASP A 382 20.08 -1.38 -20.07
CA ASP A 382 19.26 -1.57 -18.85
C ASP A 382 20.08 -2.33 -17.78
N VAL A 383 21.02 -3.20 -18.18
CA VAL A 383 21.99 -3.86 -17.26
C VAL A 383 22.99 -2.82 -16.74
N ALA A 384 23.53 -1.97 -17.61
CA ALA A 384 24.42 -0.88 -17.21
C ALA A 384 23.74 0.09 -16.23
N ALA A 385 22.44 0.40 -16.45
CA ALA A 385 21.66 1.20 -15.51
C ALA A 385 21.54 0.52 -14.13
N ALA A 386 21.22 -0.77 -14.08
CA ALA A 386 21.12 -1.54 -12.85
C ALA A 386 22.48 -1.63 -12.11
N GLN A 387 23.60 -1.74 -12.83
CA GLN A 387 24.96 -1.71 -12.27
C GLN A 387 25.28 -0.34 -11.65
N ASN A 388 24.93 0.75 -12.34
CA ASN A 388 25.07 2.09 -11.82
C ASN A 388 24.19 2.35 -10.57
N VAL A 389 22.98 1.79 -10.55
CA VAL A 389 22.08 1.81 -9.38
C VAL A 389 22.74 1.11 -8.20
N LEU A 390 23.33 -0.07 -8.41
CA LEU A 390 24.04 -0.81 -7.39
C LEU A 390 25.24 -0.02 -6.84
N ALA A 391 26.08 0.51 -7.71
CA ALA A 391 27.28 1.28 -7.33
C ALA A 391 26.95 2.47 -6.42
N ARG A 392 25.81 3.14 -6.66
CA ARG A 392 25.37 4.30 -5.87
C ARG A 392 24.95 3.99 -4.43
N ALA A 393 24.61 2.76 -4.11
CA ALA A 393 24.31 2.40 -2.73
C ALA A 393 25.50 2.57 -1.79
N TRP A 394 26.72 2.56 -2.34
CA TRP A 394 27.97 2.60 -1.61
C TRP A 394 28.70 3.95 -1.74
N THR A 395 28.22 4.85 -2.58
CA THR A 395 28.67 6.24 -2.64
C THR A 395 27.68 7.09 -1.83
N GLY A 396 28.11 7.58 -0.67
CA GLY A 396 27.31 8.53 0.13
C GLY A 396 27.02 9.83 -0.65
N PRO A 397 26.14 10.73 -0.13
CA PRO A 397 25.80 11.99 -0.78
C PRO A 397 26.99 12.90 -1.11
N SER A 398 28.13 12.66 -0.50
CA SER A 398 29.40 13.39 -0.68
C SER A 398 30.37 12.73 -1.67
N GLY A 399 29.97 11.68 -2.41
CA GLY A 399 30.87 11.01 -3.38
C GLY A 399 32.01 10.21 -2.77
N VAL A 400 32.05 10.06 -1.44
CA VAL A 400 33.04 9.22 -0.75
C VAL A 400 32.59 7.76 -0.85
N ALA A 401 33.43 6.92 -1.50
CA ALA A 401 33.20 5.49 -1.61
C ALA A 401 33.19 4.84 -0.22
N ILE A 402 32.04 4.37 0.21
CA ILE A 402 31.97 3.43 1.37
C ILE A 402 32.47 2.07 0.83
N PRO A 403 33.46 1.42 1.46
CA PRO A 403 33.99 0.15 0.96
C PRO A 403 32.86 -0.86 0.74
N CYS A 404 32.69 -1.31 -0.51
CA CYS A 404 31.86 -2.47 -0.80
C CYS A 404 32.49 -3.68 -0.10
N PRO A 405 31.76 -4.48 0.69
CA PRO A 405 32.27 -5.75 1.13
C PRO A 405 32.62 -6.56 -0.13
N ARG A 406 33.89 -6.88 -0.29
CA ARG A 406 34.42 -7.61 -1.45
C ARG A 406 33.69 -8.94 -1.54
N SER A 407 33.11 -9.25 -2.70
CA SER A 407 32.77 -10.63 -3.06
C SER A 407 34.04 -11.47 -2.94
N PRO A 408 34.03 -12.66 -2.31
CA PRO A 408 35.16 -13.55 -2.39
C PRO A 408 35.40 -13.87 -3.85
N GLY A 409 36.67 -13.75 -4.27
CA GLY A 409 37.11 -13.76 -5.65
C GLY A 409 36.64 -14.99 -6.46
N LEU A 410 36.55 -14.71 -7.78
CA LEU A 410 36.64 -15.71 -8.83
C LEU A 410 38.02 -16.37 -8.78
#